data_308bca026f52c3cab243eb868cceec3a
#
_entry.id   308bca026f52c3cab243eb868cceec3a
#
_cell.length_a   1.000
_cell.length_b   1.000
_cell.length_c   1.000
_cell.angle_alpha   90.00
_cell.angle_beta   90.00
_cell.angle_gamma   90.00
#
_symmetry.space_group_name_H-M   'P 1'
#
loop_
_entity.id
_entity.type
_entity.pdbx_description
1 polymer ?
#
loop_
_entity_poly.entity_id
_entity_poly.type
_entity_poly.pdbx_seq_one_letter_code
_entity_poly.pdbx_strand_id
1 'polypeptide(L)'
;MSNIGYTLIKIRDKEKPRMTEEQIKQIEEKLETLRTMIKKAASNGNYPSVNRTKSKIDGISFMLNLLGYKITLENNRAKIV
;
A
#
# COMPACT_ATOMS: atom_id res chain seq x y z
N MET A 1 -19.09 16.88 -18.56
CA MET A 1 -18.21 16.32 -18.67
C MET A 1 -17.11 16.59 -17.89
N SER A 2 -16.34 17.50 -18.11
CA SER A 2 -15.23 17.80 -17.29
C SER A 2 -15.63 18.16 -15.88
N ASN A 3 -16.85 18.54 -15.67
CA ASN A 3 -17.30 18.88 -14.32
C ASN A 3 -17.27 17.69 -13.38
N ILE A 4 -17.58 16.52 -13.89
CA ILE A 4 -17.57 15.32 -13.05
C ILE A 4 -16.16 15.01 -12.58
N GLY A 5 -15.20 15.04 -13.47
CA GLY A 5 -13.82 14.78 -13.11
C GLY A 5 -13.29 15.83 -12.14
N TYR A 6 -13.64 17.07 -12.38
CA TYR A 6 -13.21 18.15 -11.51
C TYR A 6 -13.79 17.98 -10.10
N THR A 7 -15.06 17.59 -10.03
CA THR A 7 -15.70 17.39 -8.74
C THR A 7 -15.03 16.26 -7.97
N LEU A 8 -14.67 15.18 -8.64
CA LEU A 8 -13.98 14.07 -7.98
C LEU A 8 -12.62 14.49 -7.45
N ILE A 9 -11.91 15.32 -8.19
CA ILE A 9 -10.63 15.81 -7.71
C ILE A 9 -10.81 16.67 -6.48
N LYS A 10 -11.82 17.53 -6.48
CA LYS A 10 -12.10 18.38 -5.34
C LYS A 10 -12.43 17.56 -4.10
N ILE A 11 -13.23 16.53 -4.26
CA ILE A 11 -13.58 15.67 -3.13
C ILE A 11 -12.33 15.03 -2.55
N ARG A 12 -11.43 14.56 -3.40
CA ARG A 12 -10.20 13.95 -2.92
C ARG A 12 -9.29 14.93 -2.20
N ASP A 13 -9.25 16.16 -2.65
CA ASP A 13 -8.44 17.17 -1.99
C ASP A 13 -8.98 17.50 -0.62
N LYS A 14 -10.29 17.47 -0.46
CA LYS A 14 -10.90 17.83 0.80
C LYS A 14 -10.87 16.70 1.81
N GLU A 15 -11.10 15.49 1.36
CA GLU A 15 -11.11 14.36 2.27
C GLU A 15 -10.69 13.12 1.55
N LYS A 16 -9.91 12.31 2.22
CA LYS A 16 -9.56 11.01 1.67
C LYS A 16 -10.72 10.07 1.81
N PRO A 17 -10.88 9.14 0.85
CA PRO A 17 -11.81 8.05 1.02
C PRO A 17 -11.48 7.30 2.31
N ARG A 18 -12.49 6.98 3.08
CA ARG A 18 -12.25 6.32 4.34
C ARG A 18 -12.30 4.82 4.18
N MET A 19 -11.22 4.18 4.56
CA MET A 19 -11.21 2.74 4.68
C MET A 19 -11.57 2.39 6.11
N THR A 20 -12.26 1.27 6.32
CA THR A 20 -12.56 0.82 7.66
C THR A 20 -11.28 0.34 8.34
N GLU A 21 -11.30 0.31 9.66
CA GLU A 21 -10.14 -0.18 10.41
C GLU A 21 -9.81 -1.61 10.00
N GLU A 22 -10.83 -2.41 9.72
CA GLU A 22 -10.62 -3.78 9.31
C GLU A 22 -9.95 -3.87 7.95
N GLN A 23 -10.34 -3.02 7.00
CA GLN A 23 -9.71 -2.99 5.70
C GLN A 23 -8.25 -2.59 5.81
N ILE A 24 -7.96 -1.57 6.62
CA ILE A 24 -6.60 -1.13 6.85
C ILE A 24 -5.78 -2.27 7.45
N LYS A 25 -6.34 -2.95 8.44
CA LYS A 25 -5.64 -4.05 9.09
C LYS A 25 -5.34 -5.18 8.12
N GLN A 26 -6.30 -5.51 7.25
CA GLN A 26 -6.10 -6.56 6.26
C GLN A 26 -4.96 -6.21 5.30
N ILE A 27 -4.90 -4.95 4.88
CA ILE A 27 -3.84 -4.51 3.99
C ILE A 27 -2.50 -4.53 4.72
N GLU A 28 -2.47 -4.09 5.97
CA GLU A 28 -1.24 -4.11 6.76
C GLU A 28 -0.74 -5.53 6.94
N GLU A 29 -1.64 -6.48 7.18
CA GLU A 29 -1.26 -7.88 7.32
C GLU A 29 -0.70 -8.43 6.01
N LYS A 30 -1.31 -8.05 4.89
CA LYS A 30 -0.82 -8.45 3.58
C LYS A 30 0.59 -7.90 3.33
N LEU A 31 0.81 -6.65 3.71
CA LEU A 31 2.13 -6.05 3.56
C LEU A 31 3.17 -6.78 4.41
N GLU A 32 2.82 -7.19 5.62
CA GLU A 32 3.74 -7.94 6.46
C GLU A 32 4.04 -9.31 5.86
N THR A 33 3.05 -9.96 5.30
CA THR A 33 3.26 -11.23 4.61
C THR A 33 4.24 -11.06 3.45
N LEU A 34 4.05 -10.01 2.65
CA LEU A 34 4.92 -9.75 1.51
C LEU A 34 6.34 -9.42 1.97
N ARG A 35 6.48 -8.65 3.03
CA ARG A 35 7.80 -8.33 3.58
C ARG A 35 8.52 -9.58 4.07
N THR A 36 7.80 -10.48 4.73
CA THR A 36 8.35 -11.75 5.17
C THR A 36 8.81 -12.59 3.99
N MET A 37 8.02 -12.59 2.91
CA MET A 37 8.39 -13.32 1.70
C MET A 37 9.68 -12.77 1.09
N ILE A 38 9.85 -11.45 1.11
CA ILE A 38 11.07 -10.83 0.61
C ILE A 38 12.28 -11.29 1.45
N LYS A 39 12.16 -11.26 2.76
CA LYS A 39 13.24 -11.68 3.63
C LYS A 39 13.62 -13.13 3.39
N LYS A 40 12.62 -13.99 3.26
CA LYS A 40 12.86 -15.40 3.02
C LYS A 40 13.51 -15.64 1.67
N ALA A 41 13.00 -14.99 0.62
CA ALA A 41 13.55 -15.15 -0.71
C ALA A 41 14.99 -14.62 -0.78
N ALA A 42 15.26 -13.48 -0.12
CA ALA A 42 16.60 -12.93 -0.10
C ALA A 42 17.58 -13.87 0.63
N SER A 43 17.13 -14.48 1.72
CA SER A 43 17.97 -15.45 2.45
C SER A 43 18.32 -16.65 1.59
N ASN A 44 17.44 -17.01 0.66
CA ASN A 44 17.68 -18.15 -0.23
C ASN A 44 18.36 -17.75 -1.53
N GLY A 45 18.68 -16.46 -1.69
CA GLY A 45 19.29 -15.98 -2.93
C GLY A 45 18.33 -15.93 -4.12
N ASN A 46 17.03 -15.98 -3.87
CA ASN A 46 16.03 -15.99 -4.93
C ASN A 46 15.62 -14.56 -5.28
N TYR A 47 16.52 -13.85 -5.96
CA TYR A 47 16.29 -12.45 -6.28
C TYR A 47 15.14 -12.17 -7.24
N PRO A 48 14.85 -13.03 -8.22
CA PRO A 48 13.65 -12.81 -9.03
C PRO A 48 12.37 -12.78 -8.20
N SER A 49 12.28 -13.62 -7.16
CA SER A 49 11.13 -13.63 -6.26
C SER A 49 11.11 -12.36 -5.42
N VAL A 50 12.27 -11.88 -4.96
CA VAL A 50 12.37 -10.62 -4.22
C VAL A 50 11.82 -9.49 -5.08
N ASN A 51 12.28 -9.38 -6.31
CA ASN A 51 11.86 -8.29 -7.19
C ASN A 51 10.36 -8.35 -7.49
N ARG A 52 9.83 -9.55 -7.70
CA ARG A 52 8.41 -9.71 -7.96
C ARG A 52 7.57 -9.28 -6.76
N THR A 53 8.01 -9.64 -5.56
CA THR A 53 7.30 -9.28 -4.35
C THR A 53 7.38 -7.80 -4.07
N LYS A 54 8.54 -7.18 -4.32
CA LYS A 54 8.68 -5.73 -4.18
C LYS A 54 7.73 -5.00 -5.11
N SER A 55 7.57 -5.49 -6.32
CA SER A 55 6.64 -4.87 -7.28
C SER A 55 5.20 -4.91 -6.76
N LYS A 56 4.83 -5.99 -6.07
CA LYS A 56 3.50 -6.07 -5.48
C LYS A 56 3.31 -5.01 -4.39
N ILE A 57 4.33 -4.82 -3.56
CA ILE A 57 4.28 -3.80 -2.52
C ILE A 57 4.20 -2.41 -3.14
N ASP A 58 4.98 -2.17 -4.19
CA ASP A 58 4.95 -0.89 -4.90
C ASP A 58 3.56 -0.61 -5.46
N GLY A 59 2.90 -1.62 -6.02
CA GLY A 59 1.56 -1.48 -6.54
C GLY A 59 0.56 -1.10 -5.45
N ILE A 60 0.65 -1.76 -4.29
CA ILE A 60 -0.21 -1.45 -3.16
C ILE A 60 0.05 -0.02 -2.69
N SER A 61 1.31 0.35 -2.58
CA SER A 61 1.70 1.69 -2.15
C SER A 61 1.16 2.75 -3.10
N PHE A 62 1.28 2.50 -4.40
CA PHE A 62 0.77 3.42 -5.41
C PHE A 62 -0.73 3.63 -5.26
N MET A 63 -1.48 2.54 -5.10
CA MET A 63 -2.93 2.64 -4.94
C MET A 63 -3.29 3.39 -3.66
N LEU A 64 -2.59 3.11 -2.56
CA LEU A 64 -2.85 3.79 -1.31
C LEU A 64 -2.56 5.29 -1.42
N ASN A 65 -1.47 5.64 -2.11
CA ASN A 65 -1.13 7.04 -2.31
C ASN A 65 -2.20 7.77 -3.12
N LEU A 66 -2.78 7.11 -4.11
CA LEU A 66 -3.87 7.69 -4.89
C LEU A 66 -5.07 7.99 -4.01
N LEU A 67 -5.28 7.18 -2.98
CA LEU A 67 -6.38 7.37 -2.03
C LEU A 67 -6.03 8.31 -0.89
N GLY A 68 -4.81 8.84 -0.88
CA GLY A 68 -4.38 9.79 0.15
C GLY A 68 -3.74 9.14 1.37
N TYR A 69 -3.38 7.87 1.27
CA TYR A 69 -2.73 7.16 2.37
C TYR A 69 -1.26 6.96 2.08
N LYS A 70 -0.49 6.67 3.11
CA LYS A 70 0.94 6.37 2.99
C LYS A 70 1.26 5.15 3.81
N ILE A 71 2.32 4.44 3.42
CA ILE A 71 2.84 3.34 4.19
C ILE A 71 4.07 3.83 4.94
N THR A 72 4.10 3.63 6.25
CA THR A 72 5.25 3.97 7.07
C THR A 72 5.67 2.74 7.83
N LEU A 73 6.86 2.79 8.45
CA LEU A 73 7.32 1.74 9.32
C LEU A 73 7.24 2.21 10.76
N GLU A 74 6.60 1.40 11.59
CA GLU A 74 6.47 1.69 13.00
C GLU A 74 6.75 0.41 13.75
N ASN A 75 7.76 0.42 14.62
CA ASN A 75 8.21 -0.78 15.32
C ASN A 75 8.55 -1.90 14.35
N ASN A 76 9.16 -1.54 13.22
CA ASN A 76 9.56 -2.48 12.18
C ASN A 76 8.39 -3.20 11.53
N ARG A 77 7.22 -2.61 11.57
CA ARG A 77 6.02 -3.13 10.91
C ARG A 77 5.42 -2.07 10.01
N ALA A 78 4.80 -2.51 8.91
CA ALA A 78 4.15 -1.61 7.97
C ALA A 78 2.86 -1.06 8.58
N LYS A 79 2.71 0.24 8.51
CA LYS A 79 1.52 0.93 9.00
C LYS A 79 0.98 1.83 7.91
N ILE A 80 -0.32 1.90 7.80
CA ILE A 80 -0.99 2.78 6.83
C ILE A 80 -1.48 4.02 7.57
N VAL A 81 -1.07 5.17 7.09
CA VAL A 81 -1.45 6.45 7.71
C VAL A 81 -2.03 7.42 6.71
#